data_493b10ac20799cf71264f128cb06a81e
#
_entry.id   493b10ac20799cf71264f128cb06a81e
#
_cell.length_a   1.000
_cell.length_b   1.000
_cell.length_c   1.000
_cell.angle_alpha   90.00
_cell.angle_beta   90.00
_cell.angle_gamma   90.00
#
_symmetry.space_group_name_H-M   'P 1'
#
loop_
_entity.id
_entity.type
_entity.pdbx_description
1 polymer ?
#
loop_
_entity_poly.entity_id
_entity_poly.type
_entity_poly.pdbx_seq_one_letter_code
_entity_poly.pdbx_strand_id
1 'polypeptide(L)'
;MPIIFNKNGIQTMQKSAIYPPVYVLGNGQLGRMLRYAGAPLDIEVLPLAFDAPVFELPSNSIITAEIERWTQTPLTQLLGNHPNFVNLNVFGTTADRFTQKSLLDKLQLPTAPWQLLSSKAQWDEVFSQVGKKVVVKRRTGGYDGRGQWIVTQENCAQITDDLFGEVIAEKFIPFDGEVSLVGARFKNGETRFYPVTHNLQQNGILRYSVYHPDFPQQAHFQAQAEQMLKQIMDELNYIGVMAMECFVVSDKLLINELAPRVHNSGHWTQLGCSISQFELHLRALLDLPTPKLEPIAPSVMVNLIGIEHNNAWLNVPFSQLHWYGKEVRAGRKVGHINLTHPSNTQLIALLEQLRPHLTEDFQSGLNWAIEKLK
;
A
#
# COMPACT_ATOMS: atom_id res chain seq x y z
N MET A 1 24.38 20.38 -29.52
CA MET A 1 24.42 20.05 -28.08
C MET A 1 25.87 20.17 -27.60
N PRO A 2 26.20 20.97 -26.60
CA PRO A 2 27.56 21.03 -26.10
C PRO A 2 27.87 19.75 -25.31
N ILE A 3 28.97 19.13 -25.66
CA ILE A 3 29.56 17.97 -24.93
C ILE A 3 30.44 18.56 -23.85
N ILE A 4 30.13 18.28 -22.59
CA ILE A 4 30.96 18.71 -21.46
C ILE A 4 31.75 17.48 -20.97
N PHE A 5 33.09 17.61 -20.97
CA PHE A 5 33.96 16.60 -20.39
C PHE A 5 34.25 16.95 -18.93
N ASN A 6 34.07 16.01 -18.01
CA ASN A 6 34.58 16.15 -16.66
C ASN A 6 36.06 15.80 -16.62
N LYS A 7 36.75 16.11 -15.48
CA LYS A 7 38.19 15.87 -15.30
C LYS A 7 38.63 14.38 -15.49
N ASN A 8 37.70 13.46 -15.60
CA ASN A 8 37.97 12.01 -15.78
C ASN A 8 37.62 11.53 -17.19
N GLY A 9 37.37 12.43 -18.15
CA GLY A 9 37.10 12.05 -19.56
C GLY A 9 35.75 11.36 -19.78
N ILE A 10 34.88 11.33 -18.78
CA ILE A 10 33.56 10.71 -18.93
C ILE A 10 32.63 11.72 -19.60
N GLN A 11 32.11 11.33 -20.74
CA GLN A 11 31.17 12.13 -21.53
C GLN A 11 29.82 12.11 -20.82
N THR A 12 29.45 13.22 -20.16
CA THR A 12 28.08 13.39 -19.64
C THR A 12 27.27 14.14 -20.69
N MET A 13 26.28 13.45 -21.27
CA MET A 13 25.24 14.13 -22.02
C MET A 13 24.46 15.03 -21.03
N GLN A 14 24.46 16.32 -21.26
CA GLN A 14 23.57 17.21 -20.54
C GLN A 14 22.14 16.91 -21.03
N LYS A 15 21.42 16.10 -20.27
CA LYS A 15 20.05 15.71 -20.55
C LYS A 15 19.17 16.91 -20.21
N SER A 16 18.50 17.50 -21.18
CA SER A 16 17.34 18.34 -20.88
C SER A 16 16.26 17.40 -20.36
N ALA A 17 16.01 17.41 -19.07
CA ALA A 17 14.96 16.61 -18.47
C ALA A 17 13.62 17.01 -19.12
N ILE A 18 12.90 16.01 -19.67
CA ILE A 18 11.59 16.21 -20.27
C ILE A 18 10.56 16.55 -19.19
N TYR A 19 10.73 15.99 -18.00
CA TYR A 19 9.83 16.15 -16.87
C TYR A 19 10.54 16.80 -15.68
N PRO A 20 9.80 17.50 -14.81
CA PRO A 20 10.35 17.96 -13.53
C PRO A 20 10.81 16.77 -12.69
N PRO A 21 11.88 16.93 -11.86
CA PRO A 21 12.31 15.87 -10.97
C PRO A 21 11.25 15.58 -9.91
N VAL A 22 11.08 14.31 -9.57
CA VAL A 22 10.16 13.83 -8.54
C VAL A 22 10.94 13.41 -7.31
N TYR A 23 10.83 14.16 -6.24
CA TYR A 23 11.43 13.84 -4.95
C TYR A 23 10.44 13.01 -4.12
N VAL A 24 10.92 11.90 -3.57
CA VAL A 24 10.10 11.02 -2.73
C VAL A 24 10.60 11.10 -1.29
N LEU A 25 9.80 11.60 -0.38
CA LEU A 25 10.11 11.60 1.05
C LEU A 25 10.03 10.16 1.58
N GLY A 26 11.18 9.63 1.95
CA GLY A 26 11.44 8.23 2.25
C GLY A 26 12.36 7.60 1.21
N ASN A 27 13.28 6.74 1.67
CA ASN A 27 14.24 6.01 0.83
C ASN A 27 14.13 4.49 1.00
N GLY A 28 12.94 4.01 1.37
CA GLY A 28 12.63 2.60 1.53
C GLY A 28 12.38 1.89 0.20
N GLN A 29 11.74 0.72 0.28
CA GLN A 29 11.48 -0.09 -0.91
C GLN A 29 10.49 0.56 -1.89
N LEU A 30 9.49 1.34 -1.40
CA LEU A 30 8.50 1.95 -2.28
C LEU A 30 9.12 3.07 -3.11
N GLY A 31 9.92 3.95 -2.48
CA GLY A 31 10.67 5.00 -3.19
C GLY A 31 11.63 4.42 -4.22
N ARG A 32 12.32 3.31 -3.88
CA ARG A 32 13.18 2.60 -4.84
C ARG A 32 12.39 2.04 -6.02
N MET A 33 11.21 1.45 -5.79
CA MET A 33 10.35 0.93 -6.87
C MET A 33 9.75 2.05 -7.72
N LEU A 34 9.41 3.21 -7.14
CA LEU A 34 9.04 4.41 -7.89
C LEU A 34 10.18 4.85 -8.82
N ARG A 35 11.43 4.89 -8.31
CA ARG A 35 12.59 5.21 -9.14
C ARG A 35 12.78 4.24 -10.31
N TYR A 36 12.59 2.94 -10.07
CA TYR A 36 12.67 1.94 -11.15
C TYR A 36 11.57 2.12 -12.20
N ALA A 37 10.35 2.44 -11.77
CA ALA A 37 9.23 2.67 -12.68
C ALA A 37 9.37 3.97 -13.50
N GLY A 38 10.05 4.98 -12.97
CA GLY A 38 10.32 6.23 -13.68
C GLY A 38 11.39 6.13 -14.75
N ALA A 39 12.35 5.22 -14.59
CA ALA A 39 13.52 5.13 -15.45
C ALA A 39 13.21 4.91 -16.94
N PRO A 40 12.29 4.00 -17.36
CA PRO A 40 11.93 3.82 -18.75
C PRO A 40 11.26 5.04 -19.40
N LEU A 41 10.64 5.91 -18.58
CA LEU A 41 9.96 7.13 -19.04
C LEU A 41 10.85 8.38 -19.01
N ASP A 42 12.12 8.22 -18.65
CA ASP A 42 13.04 9.33 -18.43
C ASP A 42 12.60 10.30 -17.31
N ILE A 43 11.84 9.81 -16.34
CA ILE A 43 11.44 10.56 -15.15
C ILE A 43 12.54 10.38 -14.08
N GLU A 44 13.16 11.48 -13.68
CA GLU A 44 14.11 11.47 -12.57
C GLU A 44 13.36 11.37 -11.24
N VAL A 45 13.48 10.22 -10.56
CA VAL A 45 12.85 9.98 -9.25
C VAL A 45 13.93 9.84 -8.19
N LEU A 46 13.87 10.67 -7.15
CA LEU A 46 14.90 10.87 -6.13
C LEU A 46 14.33 10.55 -4.73
N PRO A 47 14.40 9.29 -4.26
CA PRO A 47 14.05 8.95 -2.89
C PRO A 47 15.04 9.57 -1.89
N LEU A 48 14.51 10.22 -0.84
CA LEU A 48 15.29 10.95 0.14
C LEU A 48 15.13 10.36 1.55
N ALA A 49 16.22 10.09 2.24
CA ALA A 49 16.19 9.79 3.67
C ALA A 49 15.78 11.05 4.46
N PHE A 50 15.12 10.88 5.61
CA PHE A 50 14.65 12.02 6.41
C PHE A 50 15.77 12.91 6.95
N ASP A 51 16.92 12.31 7.18
CA ASP A 51 18.14 12.92 7.70
C ASP A 51 19.16 13.33 6.61
N ALA A 52 18.77 13.23 5.34
CA ALA A 52 19.62 13.67 4.25
C ALA A 52 19.92 15.17 4.37
N PRO A 53 21.10 15.62 3.93
CA PRO A 53 21.45 17.03 3.94
C PRO A 53 20.45 17.89 3.15
N VAL A 54 20.20 19.10 3.64
CA VAL A 54 19.41 20.11 2.92
C VAL A 54 20.17 20.55 1.67
N PHE A 55 19.46 20.73 0.57
CA PHE A 55 19.99 21.16 -0.72
C PHE A 55 19.01 22.13 -1.41
N GLU A 56 19.46 22.78 -2.46
CA GLU A 56 18.59 23.65 -3.26
C GLU A 56 17.65 22.79 -4.13
N LEU A 57 16.34 22.95 -3.90
CA LEU A 57 15.29 22.26 -4.67
C LEU A 57 14.92 23.11 -5.89
N PRO A 58 14.96 22.55 -7.12
CA PRO A 58 14.41 23.24 -8.28
C PRO A 58 12.94 23.60 -8.07
N SER A 59 12.55 24.81 -8.40
CA SER A 59 11.19 25.33 -8.14
C SER A 59 10.07 24.56 -8.85
N ASN A 60 10.39 23.87 -9.95
CA ASN A 60 9.46 23.01 -10.69
C ASN A 60 9.40 21.58 -10.17
N SER A 61 10.17 21.22 -9.12
CA SER A 61 10.15 19.87 -8.55
C SER A 61 8.76 19.43 -8.12
N ILE A 62 8.47 18.15 -8.25
CA ILE A 62 7.30 17.52 -7.65
C ILE A 62 7.75 16.73 -6.42
N ILE A 63 7.03 16.85 -5.33
CA ILE A 63 7.33 16.13 -4.10
C ILE A 63 6.16 15.21 -3.75
N THR A 64 6.48 13.98 -3.41
CA THR A 64 5.55 12.97 -2.89
C THR A 64 6.18 12.25 -1.70
N ALA A 65 5.45 11.33 -1.05
CA ALA A 65 5.99 10.53 0.04
C ALA A 65 5.66 9.05 -0.15
N GLU A 66 6.56 8.17 0.30
CA GLU A 66 6.34 6.73 0.36
C GLU A 66 5.83 6.24 1.71
N ILE A 67 5.71 7.16 2.67
CA ILE A 67 5.22 6.92 4.03
C ILE A 67 4.22 7.99 4.42
N GLU A 68 3.47 7.76 5.48
CA GLU A 68 2.36 8.62 5.91
C GLU A 68 2.75 9.54 7.08
N ARG A 69 3.84 9.22 7.78
CA ARG A 69 4.38 10.00 8.90
C ARG A 69 5.90 10.02 8.86
N TRP A 70 6.46 11.14 9.22
CA TRP A 70 7.90 11.34 9.27
C TRP A 70 8.33 12.23 10.43
N THR A 71 9.58 12.06 10.84
CA THR A 71 10.21 12.90 11.85
C THR A 71 10.48 14.29 11.27
N GLN A 72 10.28 15.33 12.06
CA GLN A 72 10.65 16.69 11.69
C GLN A 72 12.16 16.85 11.66
N THR A 73 12.70 17.16 10.50
CA THR A 73 14.11 17.44 10.24
C THR A 73 14.23 18.67 9.36
N PRO A 74 15.41 19.28 9.22
CA PRO A 74 15.58 20.41 8.29
C PRO A 74 15.15 20.06 6.86
N LEU A 75 15.42 18.84 6.39
CA LEU A 75 14.99 18.39 5.07
C LEU A 75 13.45 18.27 4.98
N THR A 76 12.80 17.60 5.95
CA THR A 76 11.33 17.43 5.90
C THR A 76 10.60 18.77 6.02
N GLN A 77 11.17 19.75 6.72
CA GLN A 77 10.66 21.12 6.75
C GLN A 77 10.83 21.83 5.40
N LEU A 78 12.01 21.70 4.76
CA LEU A 78 12.23 22.23 3.42
C LEU A 78 11.21 21.68 2.43
N LEU A 79 11.04 20.35 2.40
CA LEU A 79 10.08 19.68 1.51
C LEU A 79 8.64 20.09 1.83
N GLY A 80 8.27 20.15 3.11
CA GLY A 80 6.92 20.52 3.57
C GLY A 80 6.54 21.97 3.23
N ASN A 81 7.51 22.86 3.04
CA ASN A 81 7.28 24.24 2.61
C ASN A 81 7.26 24.40 1.09
N HIS A 82 7.56 23.35 0.33
CA HIS A 82 7.59 23.44 -1.14
C HIS A 82 6.16 23.41 -1.70
N PRO A 83 5.79 24.33 -2.60
CA PRO A 83 4.40 24.46 -3.09
C PRO A 83 3.91 23.25 -3.87
N ASN A 84 4.81 22.46 -4.44
CA ASN A 84 4.47 21.25 -5.19
C ASN A 84 4.62 19.97 -4.36
N PHE A 85 4.53 20.03 -3.04
CA PHE A 85 4.38 18.81 -2.24
C PHE A 85 2.94 18.32 -2.37
N VAL A 86 2.77 17.34 -3.25
CA VAL A 86 1.45 16.81 -3.61
C VAL A 86 0.86 16.05 -2.41
N ASN A 87 -0.39 16.35 -2.07
CA ASN A 87 -1.15 15.73 -0.97
C ASN A 87 -0.59 15.97 0.45
N LEU A 88 0.25 16.95 0.68
CA LEU A 88 0.82 17.20 2.02
C LEU A 88 -0.24 17.23 3.13
N ASN A 89 -1.37 17.87 2.86
CA ASN A 89 -2.50 18.00 3.79
C ASN A 89 -3.29 16.69 4.00
N VAL A 90 -3.15 15.72 3.10
CA VAL A 90 -3.88 14.44 3.17
C VAL A 90 -3.24 13.49 4.16
N PHE A 91 -1.90 13.49 4.25
CA PHE A 91 -1.16 12.56 5.10
C PHE A 91 -1.59 12.63 6.57
N GLY A 92 -1.86 13.84 7.10
CA GLY A 92 -2.36 14.01 8.46
C GLY A 92 -3.73 13.35 8.70
N THR A 93 -4.61 13.38 7.69
CA THR A 93 -5.94 12.78 7.78
C THR A 93 -5.89 11.25 7.71
N THR A 94 -5.03 10.70 6.87
CA THR A 94 -4.98 9.24 6.64
C THR A 94 -4.05 8.51 7.60
N ALA A 95 -3.05 9.18 8.16
CA ALA A 95 -2.08 8.59 9.09
C ALA A 95 -2.62 8.41 10.53
N ASP A 96 -3.73 9.04 10.88
CA ASP A 96 -4.40 8.90 12.17
C ASP A 96 -5.75 8.18 11.97
N ARG A 97 -5.93 7.02 12.62
CA ARG A 97 -7.16 6.22 12.49
C ARG A 97 -8.41 6.96 12.94
N PHE A 98 -8.30 7.87 13.91
CA PHE A 98 -9.42 8.70 14.33
C PHE A 98 -9.89 9.64 13.22
N THR A 99 -8.98 10.37 12.59
CA THR A 99 -9.32 11.28 11.49
C THR A 99 -9.74 10.52 10.23
N GLN A 100 -9.11 9.37 9.97
CA GLN A 100 -9.48 8.52 8.86
C GLN A 100 -10.92 7.97 9.01
N LYS A 101 -11.28 7.45 10.20
CA LYS A 101 -12.63 6.96 10.47
C LYS A 101 -13.67 8.09 10.47
N SER A 102 -13.32 9.25 11.02
CA SER A 102 -14.19 10.44 10.97
C SER A 102 -14.45 10.89 9.53
N LEU A 103 -13.48 10.77 8.64
CA LEU A 103 -13.67 11.02 7.21
C LEU A 103 -14.66 10.01 6.60
N LEU A 104 -14.54 8.72 6.91
CA LEU A 104 -15.44 7.69 6.41
C LEU A 104 -16.87 7.93 6.89
N ASP A 105 -17.07 8.29 8.17
CA ASP A 105 -18.38 8.63 8.73
C ASP A 105 -18.97 9.87 8.05
N LYS A 106 -18.18 10.92 7.85
CA LYS A 106 -18.60 12.13 7.10
C LYS A 106 -19.10 11.80 5.71
N LEU A 107 -18.44 10.86 5.04
CA LEU A 107 -18.78 10.41 3.69
C LEU A 107 -19.87 9.32 3.69
N GLN A 108 -20.35 8.89 4.85
CA GLN A 108 -21.32 7.80 5.02
C GLN A 108 -20.85 6.48 4.36
N LEU A 109 -19.55 6.23 4.38
CA LEU A 109 -18.95 5.04 3.82
C LEU A 109 -18.91 3.89 4.84
N PRO A 110 -19.14 2.64 4.40
CA PRO A 110 -19.21 1.50 5.30
C PRO A 110 -17.86 1.18 5.92
N THR A 111 -17.80 1.16 7.23
CA THR A 111 -16.64 0.73 8.03
C THR A 111 -17.12 0.02 9.29
N ALA A 112 -16.22 -0.67 10.00
CA ALA A 112 -16.58 -1.25 11.29
C ALA A 112 -17.03 -0.15 12.26
N PRO A 113 -18.13 -0.33 13.02
CA PRO A 113 -18.49 0.58 14.10
C PRO A 113 -17.31 0.84 15.02
N TRP A 114 -17.09 2.08 15.42
CA TRP A 114 -15.90 2.46 16.17
C TRP A 114 -16.15 3.62 17.12
N GLN A 115 -15.25 3.79 18.08
CA GLN A 115 -15.28 4.90 19.04
C GLN A 115 -13.85 5.26 19.48
N LEU A 116 -13.60 6.55 19.75
CA LEU A 116 -12.39 6.98 20.44
C LEU A 116 -12.44 6.49 21.90
N LEU A 117 -11.39 5.83 22.36
CA LEU A 117 -11.28 5.38 23.73
C LEU A 117 -10.40 6.37 24.52
N SER A 118 -11.03 7.32 25.17
CA SER A 118 -10.36 8.44 25.87
C SER A 118 -10.09 8.17 27.35
N SER A 119 -10.80 7.21 27.96
CA SER A 119 -10.61 6.86 29.37
C SER A 119 -11.10 5.45 29.68
N LYS A 120 -10.61 4.92 30.78
CA LYS A 120 -11.02 3.60 31.30
C LYS A 120 -12.53 3.56 31.65
N ALA A 121 -13.13 4.69 32.00
CA ALA A 121 -14.55 4.75 32.33
C ALA A 121 -15.49 4.50 31.14
N GLN A 122 -14.97 4.56 29.90
CA GLN A 122 -15.77 4.35 28.69
C GLN A 122 -15.98 2.89 28.30
N TRP A 123 -15.38 1.92 28.99
CA TRP A 123 -15.49 0.51 28.58
C TRP A 123 -16.93 0.02 28.51
N ASP A 124 -17.77 0.34 29.47
CA ASP A 124 -19.19 -0.09 29.47
C ASP A 124 -19.93 0.49 28.26
N GLU A 125 -19.67 1.75 27.90
CA GLU A 125 -20.20 2.40 26.71
C GLU A 125 -19.70 1.72 25.44
N VAL A 126 -18.38 1.48 25.32
CA VAL A 126 -17.77 0.81 24.17
C VAL A 126 -18.39 -0.57 23.97
N PHE A 127 -18.50 -1.38 25.04
CA PHE A 127 -19.08 -2.73 24.92
C PHE A 127 -20.58 -2.72 24.60
N SER A 128 -21.30 -1.70 24.98
CA SER A 128 -22.72 -1.58 24.64
C SER A 128 -22.97 -1.05 23.23
N GLN A 129 -22.20 -0.06 22.77
CA GLN A 129 -22.42 0.62 21.48
C GLN A 129 -21.63 0.00 20.33
N VAL A 130 -20.37 -0.34 20.57
CA VAL A 130 -19.47 -0.88 19.53
C VAL A 130 -19.60 -2.40 19.43
N GLY A 131 -19.54 -3.11 20.56
CA GLY A 131 -19.70 -4.55 20.61
C GLY A 131 -18.97 -5.23 21.75
N LYS A 132 -19.43 -6.42 22.18
CA LYS A 132 -18.86 -7.20 23.29
C LYS A 132 -17.39 -7.63 23.08
N LYS A 133 -16.93 -7.69 21.83
CA LYS A 133 -15.57 -7.97 21.42
C LYS A 133 -15.14 -6.88 20.45
N VAL A 134 -14.06 -6.21 20.75
CA VAL A 134 -13.55 -5.09 19.96
C VAL A 134 -12.08 -5.30 19.61
N VAL A 135 -11.63 -4.61 18.56
CA VAL A 135 -10.21 -4.46 18.24
C VAL A 135 -9.81 -3.04 18.63
N VAL A 136 -8.98 -2.91 19.64
CA VAL A 136 -8.37 -1.64 20.02
C VAL A 136 -7.16 -1.42 19.13
N LYS A 137 -7.08 -0.27 18.49
CA LYS A 137 -5.98 0.09 17.58
C LYS A 137 -5.38 1.43 17.97
N ARG A 138 -4.05 1.51 17.97
CA ARG A 138 -3.38 2.82 18.09
C ARG A 138 -3.86 3.73 16.96
N ARG A 139 -4.13 4.97 17.28
CA ARG A 139 -4.49 6.01 16.30
C ARG A 139 -3.39 6.17 15.27
N THR A 140 -2.15 6.17 15.71
CA THR A 140 -0.98 6.44 14.87
C THR A 140 0.14 5.44 15.13
N GLY A 141 0.96 5.18 14.11
CA GLY A 141 2.17 4.35 14.24
C GLY A 141 1.94 2.84 14.33
N GLY A 142 0.68 2.36 14.24
CA GLY A 142 0.38 0.94 14.09
C GLY A 142 0.56 0.49 12.64
N TYR A 143 1.30 -0.60 12.43
CA TYR A 143 1.51 -1.21 11.12
C TYR A 143 1.82 -2.70 11.27
N ASP A 144 1.53 -3.51 10.26
CA ASP A 144 1.84 -4.94 10.25
C ASP A 144 1.38 -5.66 11.54
N GLY A 145 0.13 -5.41 11.99
CA GLY A 145 -0.46 -6.00 13.19
C GLY A 145 0.03 -5.44 14.53
N ARG A 146 0.97 -4.52 14.53
CA ARG A 146 1.46 -3.87 15.75
C ARG A 146 0.53 -2.77 16.24
N GLY A 147 0.43 -2.60 17.56
CA GLY A 147 -0.42 -1.57 18.17
C GLY A 147 -1.91 -1.85 18.02
N GLN A 148 -2.29 -3.13 17.99
CA GLN A 148 -3.69 -3.56 18.05
C GLN A 148 -3.87 -4.74 19.01
N TRP A 149 -5.03 -4.76 19.69
CA TRP A 149 -5.39 -5.73 20.71
C TRP A 149 -6.83 -6.18 20.53
N ILE A 150 -7.09 -7.47 20.67
CA ILE A 150 -8.46 -7.98 20.76
C ILE A 150 -8.89 -7.88 22.22
N VAL A 151 -9.96 -7.16 22.47
CA VAL A 151 -10.42 -6.79 23.82
C VAL A 151 -11.87 -7.23 24.04
N THR A 152 -12.09 -7.84 25.19
CA THR A 152 -13.39 -8.18 25.77
C THR A 152 -13.48 -7.59 27.17
N GLN A 153 -14.63 -7.72 27.82
CA GLN A 153 -14.82 -7.22 29.19
C GLN A 153 -13.84 -7.88 30.18
N GLU A 154 -13.49 -9.15 29.96
CA GLU A 154 -12.62 -9.92 30.88
C GLU A 154 -11.15 -9.48 30.78
N ASN A 155 -10.71 -8.95 29.64
CA ASN A 155 -9.30 -8.62 29.40
C ASN A 155 -9.05 -7.14 29.09
N CYS A 156 -10.03 -6.26 29.28
CA CYS A 156 -9.88 -4.82 28.94
C CYS A 156 -8.78 -4.11 29.77
N ALA A 157 -8.37 -4.69 30.90
CA ALA A 157 -7.26 -4.21 31.71
C ALA A 157 -5.88 -4.28 31.00
N GLN A 158 -5.77 -5.00 29.86
CA GLN A 158 -4.53 -5.01 29.07
C GLN A 158 -4.26 -3.65 28.37
N ILE A 159 -5.28 -2.79 28.24
CA ILE A 159 -5.12 -1.43 27.73
C ILE A 159 -4.73 -0.55 28.92
N THR A 160 -3.48 -0.10 28.89
CA THR A 160 -2.86 0.69 29.95
C THR A 160 -3.24 2.17 29.88
N ASP A 161 -3.09 2.88 30.99
CA ASP A 161 -3.58 4.27 31.12
C ASP A 161 -2.93 5.23 30.11
N ASP A 162 -1.69 4.97 29.69
CA ASP A 162 -0.97 5.76 28.67
C ASP A 162 -1.54 5.63 27.24
N LEU A 163 -2.42 4.66 27.02
CA LEU A 163 -3.06 4.44 25.72
C LEU A 163 -4.39 5.19 25.55
N PHE A 164 -5.05 5.58 26.65
CA PHE A 164 -6.30 6.31 26.53
C PHE A 164 -6.11 7.68 25.86
N GLY A 165 -6.96 7.97 24.87
CA GLY A 165 -6.83 9.12 23.97
C GLY A 165 -5.98 8.83 22.72
N GLU A 166 -5.10 7.84 22.77
CA GLU A 166 -4.20 7.43 21.68
C GLU A 166 -4.67 6.18 20.93
N VAL A 167 -5.86 5.66 21.26
CA VAL A 167 -6.44 4.46 20.65
C VAL A 167 -7.91 4.68 20.28
N ILE A 168 -8.35 3.93 19.25
CA ILE A 168 -9.76 3.73 18.94
C ILE A 168 -10.16 2.29 19.24
N ALA A 169 -11.42 2.07 19.56
CA ALA A 169 -12.02 0.73 19.67
C ALA A 169 -12.94 0.52 18.46
N GLU A 170 -12.70 -0.51 17.69
CA GLU A 170 -13.51 -0.92 16.54
C GLU A 170 -14.21 -2.24 16.85
N LYS A 171 -15.43 -2.42 16.37
CA LYS A 171 -16.13 -3.71 16.46
C LYS A 171 -15.28 -4.81 15.82
N PHE A 172 -15.11 -5.92 16.54
CA PHE A 172 -14.53 -7.12 15.93
C PHE A 172 -15.49 -7.66 14.87
N ILE A 173 -15.07 -7.62 13.62
CA ILE A 173 -15.88 -8.09 12.48
C ILE A 173 -15.47 -9.53 12.14
N PRO A 174 -16.36 -10.51 12.24
CA PRO A 174 -16.17 -11.80 11.59
C PRO A 174 -16.34 -11.57 10.09
N PHE A 175 -15.28 -11.69 9.31
CA PHE A 175 -15.27 -11.46 7.87
C PHE A 175 -14.99 -12.75 7.11
N ASP A 176 -15.49 -12.82 5.87
CA ASP A 176 -15.34 -13.98 4.98
C ASP A 176 -14.01 -13.92 4.19
N GLY A 177 -13.43 -12.74 4.09
CA GLY A 177 -12.18 -12.51 3.39
C GLY A 177 -11.74 -11.05 3.45
N GLU A 178 -10.56 -10.79 2.91
CA GLU A 178 -9.99 -9.45 2.78
C GLU A 178 -9.72 -9.15 1.32
N VAL A 179 -10.06 -7.95 0.90
CA VAL A 179 -9.78 -7.47 -0.46
C VAL A 179 -9.16 -6.09 -0.40
N SER A 180 -8.50 -5.71 -1.48
CA SER A 180 -8.03 -4.34 -1.65
C SER A 180 -8.30 -3.82 -3.05
N LEU A 181 -8.56 -2.52 -3.14
CA LEU A 181 -8.57 -1.77 -4.39
C LEU A 181 -7.42 -0.78 -4.36
N VAL A 182 -6.64 -0.77 -5.44
CA VAL A 182 -5.62 0.24 -5.70
C VAL A 182 -6.04 1.05 -6.93
N GLY A 183 -5.98 2.37 -6.81
CA GLY A 183 -6.33 3.25 -7.92
C GLY A 183 -5.58 4.55 -7.84
N ALA A 184 -5.68 5.36 -8.89
CA ALA A 184 -5.14 6.71 -8.91
C ALA A 184 -6.20 7.72 -9.34
N ARG A 185 -6.08 8.94 -8.82
CA ARG A 185 -6.79 10.12 -9.28
C ARG A 185 -5.80 11.12 -9.87
N PHE A 186 -6.18 11.72 -10.99
CA PHE A 186 -5.40 12.70 -11.73
C PHE A 186 -5.84 14.12 -11.35
N LYS A 187 -5.06 15.13 -11.77
CA LYS A 187 -5.36 16.54 -11.51
C LYS A 187 -6.72 16.98 -12.05
N ASN A 188 -7.13 16.43 -13.19
CA ASN A 188 -8.41 16.72 -13.83
C ASN A 188 -9.62 16.03 -13.15
N GLY A 189 -9.39 15.24 -12.09
CA GLY A 189 -10.42 14.47 -11.38
C GLY A 189 -10.71 13.09 -11.95
N GLU A 190 -10.13 12.73 -13.10
CA GLU A 190 -10.26 11.36 -13.62
C GLU A 190 -9.63 10.34 -12.68
N THR A 191 -10.21 9.15 -12.66
CA THR A 191 -9.71 8.03 -11.87
C THR A 191 -9.40 6.81 -12.72
N ARG A 192 -8.42 6.03 -12.30
CA ARG A 192 -8.08 4.73 -12.89
C ARG A 192 -7.91 3.74 -11.75
N PHE A 193 -8.56 2.58 -11.85
CA PHE A 193 -8.53 1.55 -10.83
C PHE A 193 -7.99 0.25 -11.41
N TYR A 194 -7.20 -0.45 -10.59
CA TYR A 194 -6.89 -1.85 -10.82
C TYR A 194 -8.07 -2.72 -10.42
N PRO A 195 -8.13 -3.97 -10.86
CA PRO A 195 -9.08 -4.91 -10.31
C PRO A 195 -8.89 -5.10 -8.80
N VAL A 196 -9.99 -5.36 -8.11
CA VAL A 196 -9.98 -5.82 -6.72
C VAL A 196 -9.14 -7.09 -6.62
N THR A 197 -8.27 -7.16 -5.62
CA THR A 197 -7.45 -8.32 -5.29
C THR A 197 -7.86 -8.92 -3.97
N HIS A 198 -7.85 -10.26 -3.90
CA HIS A 198 -8.04 -10.99 -2.65
C HIS A 198 -6.71 -11.07 -1.91
N ASN A 199 -6.76 -10.82 -0.62
CA ASN A 199 -5.59 -10.74 0.23
C ASN A 199 -5.65 -11.77 1.35
N LEU A 200 -4.51 -12.34 1.70
CA LEU A 200 -4.34 -13.12 2.91
C LEU A 200 -3.39 -12.39 3.85
N GLN A 201 -3.90 -11.96 4.97
CA GLN A 201 -3.08 -11.49 6.08
C GLN A 201 -2.90 -12.59 7.13
N GLN A 202 -1.70 -12.70 7.68
CA GLN A 202 -1.40 -13.57 8.81
C GLN A 202 -0.69 -12.73 9.88
N ASN A 203 -1.22 -12.76 11.09
CA ASN A 203 -0.74 -11.93 12.20
C ASN A 203 -0.69 -10.42 11.85
N GLY A 204 -1.67 -9.94 11.06
CA GLY A 204 -1.74 -8.54 10.60
C GLY A 204 -0.73 -8.16 9.52
N ILE A 205 -0.03 -9.12 8.92
CA ILE A 205 0.95 -8.90 7.85
C ILE A 205 0.41 -9.51 6.56
N LEU A 206 0.32 -8.73 5.49
CA LEU A 206 -0.06 -9.22 4.17
C LEU A 206 0.97 -10.23 3.67
N ARG A 207 0.51 -11.45 3.40
CA ARG A 207 1.35 -12.57 2.92
C ARG A 207 1.19 -12.81 1.43
N TYR A 208 -0.05 -12.80 0.96
CA TYR A 208 -0.42 -13.09 -0.43
C TYR A 208 -1.46 -12.11 -0.93
N SER A 209 -1.34 -11.69 -2.20
CA SER A 209 -2.41 -11.04 -2.95
C SER A 209 -2.66 -11.83 -4.23
N VAL A 210 -3.91 -12.11 -4.53
CA VAL A 210 -4.32 -12.88 -5.71
C VAL A 210 -5.31 -12.06 -6.52
N TYR A 211 -5.02 -11.86 -7.78
CA TYR A 211 -5.95 -11.40 -8.80
C TYR A 211 -6.36 -12.55 -9.69
N HIS A 212 -7.67 -12.72 -9.85
CA HIS A 212 -8.26 -13.65 -10.80
C HIS A 212 -9.56 -13.05 -11.36
N PRO A 213 -9.76 -13.01 -12.70
CA PRO A 213 -10.93 -12.33 -13.28
C PRO A 213 -12.26 -13.03 -12.96
N ASP A 214 -12.24 -14.33 -12.74
CA ASP A 214 -13.43 -15.14 -12.53
C ASP A 214 -13.77 -15.36 -11.04
N PHE A 215 -13.24 -14.56 -10.12
CA PHE A 215 -13.67 -14.64 -8.72
C PHE A 215 -15.17 -14.43 -8.61
N PRO A 216 -15.86 -15.24 -7.80
CA PRO A 216 -17.26 -14.99 -7.48
C PRO A 216 -17.45 -13.55 -6.98
N GLN A 217 -18.48 -12.87 -7.50
CA GLN A 217 -18.80 -11.48 -7.13
C GLN A 217 -17.72 -10.43 -7.47
N GLN A 218 -16.68 -10.77 -8.26
CA GLN A 218 -15.61 -9.83 -8.62
C GLN A 218 -16.16 -8.48 -9.13
N ALA A 219 -17.09 -8.52 -10.09
CA ALA A 219 -17.67 -7.30 -10.66
C ALA A 219 -18.47 -6.48 -9.63
N HIS A 220 -19.15 -7.16 -8.69
CA HIS A 220 -19.91 -6.53 -7.63
C HIS A 220 -18.99 -5.81 -6.62
N PHE A 221 -17.95 -6.49 -6.15
CA PHE A 221 -16.96 -5.88 -5.25
C PHE A 221 -16.17 -4.76 -5.94
N GLN A 222 -15.87 -4.92 -7.24
CA GLN A 222 -15.22 -3.89 -8.03
C GLN A 222 -16.04 -2.59 -8.03
N ALA A 223 -17.33 -2.69 -8.37
CA ALA A 223 -18.20 -1.53 -8.43
C ALA A 223 -18.34 -0.81 -7.07
N GLN A 224 -18.50 -1.58 -5.97
CA GLN A 224 -18.54 -1.02 -4.62
C GLN A 224 -17.23 -0.31 -4.27
N ALA A 225 -16.09 -0.99 -4.47
CA ALA A 225 -14.79 -0.47 -4.10
C ALA A 225 -14.40 0.78 -4.90
N GLU A 226 -14.67 0.81 -6.21
CA GLU A 226 -14.40 1.97 -7.06
C GLU A 226 -15.21 3.19 -6.63
N GLN A 227 -16.51 3.00 -6.35
CA GLN A 227 -17.36 4.08 -5.87
C GLN A 227 -16.83 4.66 -4.55
N MET A 228 -16.51 3.81 -3.58
CA MET A 228 -16.01 4.24 -2.29
C MET A 228 -14.67 4.95 -2.39
N LEU A 229 -13.69 4.36 -3.10
CA LEU A 229 -12.37 4.95 -3.21
C LEU A 229 -12.39 6.25 -4.01
N LYS A 230 -13.20 6.33 -5.07
CA LYS A 230 -13.40 7.57 -5.83
C LYS A 230 -13.94 8.69 -4.93
N GLN A 231 -14.97 8.41 -4.13
CA GLN A 231 -15.55 9.40 -3.22
C GLN A 231 -14.54 9.92 -2.19
N ILE A 232 -13.69 9.04 -1.65
CA ILE A 232 -12.62 9.43 -0.73
C ILE A 232 -11.57 10.31 -1.44
N MET A 233 -11.10 9.89 -2.62
CA MET A 233 -10.12 10.66 -3.37
C MET A 233 -10.64 12.03 -3.82
N ASP A 234 -11.92 12.14 -4.17
CA ASP A 234 -12.54 13.41 -4.56
C ASP A 234 -12.66 14.35 -3.36
N GLU A 235 -13.12 13.87 -2.21
CA GLU A 235 -13.22 14.67 -0.98
C GLU A 235 -11.85 15.23 -0.54
N LEU A 236 -10.80 14.43 -0.71
CA LEU A 236 -9.44 14.81 -0.35
C LEU A 236 -8.72 15.62 -1.43
N ASN A 237 -9.32 15.83 -2.61
CA ASN A 237 -8.65 16.35 -3.79
C ASN A 237 -7.30 15.65 -4.06
N TYR A 238 -7.29 14.34 -3.83
CA TYR A 238 -6.09 13.51 -3.88
C TYR A 238 -5.53 13.41 -5.30
N ILE A 239 -4.21 13.39 -5.44
CA ILE A 239 -3.52 13.18 -6.72
C ILE A 239 -2.49 12.06 -6.54
N GLY A 240 -2.57 11.04 -7.39
CA GLY A 240 -1.68 9.87 -7.29
C GLY A 240 -2.40 8.60 -6.90
N VAL A 241 -1.64 7.58 -6.55
CA VAL A 241 -2.15 6.26 -6.16
C VAL A 241 -2.55 6.26 -4.69
N MET A 242 -3.73 5.72 -4.41
CA MET A 242 -4.23 5.39 -3.09
C MET A 242 -4.68 3.93 -3.07
N ALA A 243 -4.49 3.26 -1.96
CA ALA A 243 -5.03 1.92 -1.71
C ALA A 243 -6.09 1.97 -0.61
N MET A 244 -7.11 1.13 -0.76
CA MET A 244 -8.16 0.89 0.22
C MET A 244 -8.22 -0.60 0.52
N GLU A 245 -8.06 -0.98 1.78
CA GLU A 245 -8.24 -2.34 2.26
C GLU A 245 -9.63 -2.51 2.86
N CYS A 246 -10.31 -3.59 2.52
CA CYS A 246 -11.68 -3.87 2.97
C CYS A 246 -11.81 -5.29 3.49
N PHE A 247 -12.65 -5.45 4.52
CA PHE A 247 -13.23 -6.74 4.89
C PHE A 247 -14.43 -7.06 3.99
N VAL A 248 -14.51 -8.31 3.56
CA VAL A 248 -15.70 -8.86 2.90
C VAL A 248 -16.62 -9.45 3.97
N VAL A 249 -17.85 -8.96 4.05
CA VAL A 249 -18.88 -9.48 4.96
C VAL A 249 -20.11 -9.79 4.12
N SER A 250 -20.30 -11.06 3.82
CA SER A 250 -21.31 -11.54 2.85
C SER A 250 -21.12 -10.93 1.46
N ASP A 251 -21.98 -10.00 1.06
CA ASP A 251 -21.94 -9.29 -0.23
C ASP A 251 -21.49 -7.82 -0.12
N LYS A 252 -20.97 -7.42 1.06
CA LYS A 252 -20.60 -6.01 1.35
C LYS A 252 -19.13 -5.88 1.67
N LEU A 253 -18.59 -4.73 1.28
CA LEU A 253 -17.26 -4.31 1.68
C LEU A 253 -17.33 -3.34 2.86
N LEU A 254 -16.53 -3.58 3.89
CA LEU A 254 -16.31 -2.66 5.00
C LEU A 254 -14.88 -2.14 4.94
N ILE A 255 -14.70 -0.83 4.83
CA ILE A 255 -13.37 -0.21 4.76
C ILE A 255 -12.65 -0.42 6.09
N ASN A 256 -11.49 -1.06 6.03
CA ASN A 256 -10.59 -1.26 7.16
C ASN A 256 -9.57 -0.12 7.27
N GLU A 257 -8.83 0.13 6.17
CA GLU A 257 -7.70 1.09 6.17
C GLU A 257 -7.51 1.72 4.80
N LEU A 258 -6.99 2.96 4.79
CA LEU A 258 -6.58 3.70 3.60
C LEU A 258 -5.07 3.92 3.64
N ALA A 259 -4.42 3.82 2.49
CA ALA A 259 -3.01 4.18 2.34
C ALA A 259 -2.87 5.20 1.19
N PRO A 260 -2.51 6.48 1.46
CA PRO A 260 -2.40 7.54 0.45
C PRO A 260 -1.08 7.47 -0.29
N ARG A 261 -0.75 6.32 -0.83
CA ARG A 261 0.50 5.99 -1.52
C ARG A 261 0.38 4.67 -2.26
N VAL A 262 1.42 4.33 -3.02
CA VAL A 262 1.59 2.96 -3.53
C VAL A 262 1.60 1.96 -2.36
N HIS A 263 0.98 0.80 -2.56
CA HIS A 263 0.71 -0.12 -1.47
C HIS A 263 1.18 -1.55 -1.79
N ASN A 264 1.45 -2.32 -0.74
CA ASN A 264 1.93 -3.70 -0.85
C ASN A 264 0.94 -4.60 -1.62
N SER A 265 -0.36 -4.45 -1.40
CA SER A 265 -1.38 -5.21 -2.12
C SER A 265 -1.46 -4.89 -3.62
N GLY A 266 -0.84 -3.80 -4.08
CA GLY A 266 -0.73 -3.43 -5.49
C GLY A 266 0.57 -3.90 -6.17
N HIS A 267 1.49 -4.60 -5.47
CA HIS A 267 2.77 -5.00 -6.05
C HIS A 267 2.64 -6.00 -7.21
N TRP A 268 1.59 -6.82 -7.22
CA TRP A 268 1.30 -7.74 -8.31
C TRP A 268 1.20 -7.04 -9.68
N THR A 269 0.83 -5.75 -9.69
CA THR A 269 0.69 -4.94 -10.91
C THR A 269 2.01 -4.75 -11.67
N GLN A 270 3.16 -4.97 -11.03
CA GLN A 270 4.48 -4.86 -11.68
C GLN A 270 4.69 -5.91 -12.78
N LEU A 271 4.07 -7.07 -12.63
CA LEU A 271 4.13 -8.15 -13.62
C LEU A 271 2.74 -8.43 -14.24
N GLY A 272 1.68 -8.27 -13.45
CA GLY A 272 0.32 -8.65 -13.82
C GLY A 272 -0.49 -7.59 -14.58
N CYS A 273 0.02 -6.36 -14.73
CA CYS A 273 -0.66 -5.28 -15.46
C CYS A 273 0.25 -4.61 -16.48
N SER A 274 -0.36 -3.96 -17.47
CA SER A 274 0.35 -3.19 -18.50
C SER A 274 1.07 -1.96 -17.94
N ILE A 275 0.56 -1.39 -16.83
CA ILE A 275 1.12 -0.25 -16.09
C ILE A 275 1.14 -0.66 -14.62
N SER A 276 2.30 -0.57 -13.97
CA SER A 276 2.40 -0.84 -12.54
C SER A 276 1.84 0.32 -11.70
N GLN A 277 1.44 0.06 -10.46
CA GLN A 277 1.00 1.11 -9.55
C GLN A 277 2.06 2.22 -9.34
N PHE A 278 3.34 1.87 -9.45
CA PHE A 278 4.44 2.82 -9.31
C PHE A 278 4.49 3.77 -10.49
N GLU A 279 4.39 3.24 -11.71
CA GLU A 279 4.32 4.05 -12.91
C GLU A 279 3.02 4.88 -12.95
N LEU A 280 1.88 4.28 -12.56
CA LEU A 280 0.61 4.98 -12.46
C LEU A 280 0.68 6.19 -11.51
N HIS A 281 1.37 6.03 -10.37
CA HIS A 281 1.58 7.12 -9.41
C HIS A 281 2.35 8.28 -10.05
N LEU A 282 3.45 7.99 -10.73
CA LEU A 282 4.25 8.99 -11.42
C LEU A 282 3.47 9.68 -12.55
N ARG A 283 2.70 8.92 -13.33
CA ARG A 283 1.85 9.48 -14.39
C ARG A 283 0.80 10.42 -13.81
N ALA A 284 0.19 10.07 -12.68
CA ALA A 284 -0.80 10.93 -12.02
C ALA A 284 -0.18 12.21 -11.45
N LEU A 285 1.00 12.13 -10.85
CA LEU A 285 1.72 13.30 -10.33
C LEU A 285 2.11 14.29 -11.43
N LEU A 286 2.53 13.77 -12.59
CA LEU A 286 3.02 14.54 -13.72
C LEU A 286 1.94 14.84 -14.77
N ASP A 287 0.71 14.42 -14.51
CA ASP A 287 -0.45 14.59 -15.42
C ASP A 287 -0.21 13.98 -16.81
N LEU A 288 0.38 12.78 -16.85
CA LEU A 288 0.72 12.09 -18.09
C LEU A 288 -0.45 11.24 -18.60
N PRO A 289 -0.59 11.10 -19.92
CA PRO A 289 -1.62 10.26 -20.52
C PRO A 289 -1.58 8.83 -19.96
N THR A 290 -2.74 8.33 -19.57
CA THR A 290 -2.86 7.00 -18.98
C THR A 290 -4.08 6.28 -19.56
N PRO A 291 -3.87 5.16 -20.28
CA PRO A 291 -4.97 4.35 -20.82
C PRO A 291 -5.72 3.65 -19.66
N LYS A 292 -6.76 2.92 -20.00
CA LYS A 292 -7.41 2.00 -19.08
C LYS A 292 -6.38 1.00 -18.55
N LEU A 293 -6.43 0.73 -17.25
CA LEU A 293 -5.57 -0.27 -16.62
C LEU A 293 -6.14 -1.66 -16.89
N GLU A 294 -5.37 -2.47 -17.60
CA GLU A 294 -5.80 -3.82 -17.95
C GLU A 294 -4.82 -4.84 -17.39
N PRO A 295 -5.33 -5.83 -16.62
CA PRO A 295 -4.52 -6.97 -16.22
C PRO A 295 -4.07 -7.77 -17.44
N ILE A 296 -2.86 -8.29 -17.40
CA ILE A 296 -2.31 -9.16 -18.44
C ILE A 296 -2.87 -10.56 -18.28
N ALA A 297 -2.92 -11.05 -17.05
CA ALA A 297 -3.39 -12.40 -16.70
C ALA A 297 -3.65 -12.52 -15.19
N PRO A 298 -4.27 -13.63 -14.73
CA PRO A 298 -4.29 -14.01 -13.32
C PRO A 298 -2.90 -13.92 -12.70
N SER A 299 -2.83 -13.39 -11.48
CA SER A 299 -1.55 -13.04 -10.86
C SER A 299 -1.56 -13.31 -9.37
N VAL A 300 -0.42 -13.71 -8.85
CA VAL A 300 -0.19 -13.91 -7.41
C VAL A 300 1.05 -13.13 -7.00
N MET A 301 0.94 -12.35 -5.94
CA MET A 301 2.06 -11.75 -5.24
C MET A 301 2.30 -12.51 -3.94
N VAL A 302 3.52 -12.94 -3.72
CA VAL A 302 4.00 -13.60 -2.49
C VAL A 302 4.95 -12.66 -1.78
N ASN A 303 4.58 -12.17 -0.60
CA ASN A 303 5.49 -11.37 0.23
C ASN A 303 6.54 -12.28 0.88
N LEU A 304 7.80 -11.94 0.73
CA LEU A 304 8.93 -12.59 1.40
C LEU A 304 9.14 -11.92 2.77
N ILE A 305 8.83 -12.66 3.84
CA ILE A 305 8.83 -12.14 5.20
C ILE A 305 9.77 -12.98 6.05
N GLY A 306 10.82 -12.36 6.61
CA GLY A 306 11.73 -12.99 7.53
C GLY A 306 12.51 -14.20 6.95
N ILE A 307 12.61 -14.27 5.64
CA ILE A 307 13.26 -15.38 4.91
C ILE A 307 14.55 -14.87 4.23
N GLU A 308 15.59 -15.71 4.24
CA GLU A 308 16.85 -15.43 3.56
C GLU A 308 16.69 -15.52 2.04
N HIS A 309 17.54 -14.77 1.30
CA HIS A 309 17.54 -14.79 -0.16
C HIS A 309 17.88 -16.18 -0.68
N ASN A 310 17.10 -16.66 -1.65
CA ASN A 310 17.33 -17.95 -2.30
C ASN A 310 17.34 -17.81 -3.83
N ASN A 311 18.49 -18.10 -4.45
CA ASN A 311 18.63 -18.03 -5.90
C ASN A 311 17.71 -19.00 -6.66
N ALA A 312 17.20 -20.05 -6.01
CA ALA A 312 16.27 -20.99 -6.63
C ALA A 312 14.96 -20.34 -7.08
N TRP A 313 14.55 -19.23 -6.45
CA TRP A 313 13.37 -18.47 -6.89
C TRP A 313 13.51 -17.93 -8.32
N LEU A 314 14.74 -17.68 -8.79
CA LEU A 314 15.03 -17.19 -10.15
C LEU A 314 14.81 -18.24 -11.23
N ASN A 315 14.68 -19.54 -10.85
CA ASN A 315 14.40 -20.63 -11.78
C ASN A 315 12.90 -20.82 -12.07
N VAL A 316 12.01 -20.12 -11.33
CA VAL A 316 10.57 -20.19 -11.58
C VAL A 316 10.21 -19.28 -12.75
N PRO A 317 9.77 -19.83 -13.89
CA PRO A 317 9.41 -19.00 -15.05
C PRO A 317 8.14 -18.18 -14.77
N PHE A 318 7.87 -17.14 -15.56
CA PHE A 318 6.72 -16.24 -15.38
C PHE A 318 6.66 -15.62 -13.98
N SER A 319 7.80 -15.53 -13.30
CA SER A 319 7.93 -14.86 -12.02
C SER A 319 8.86 -13.65 -12.09
N GLN A 320 8.70 -12.75 -11.16
CA GLN A 320 9.57 -11.58 -10.98
C GLN A 320 9.87 -11.38 -9.50
N LEU A 321 11.16 -11.52 -9.14
CA LEU A 321 11.64 -11.28 -7.79
C LEU A 321 11.95 -9.78 -7.59
N HIS A 322 11.44 -9.23 -6.49
CA HIS A 322 11.79 -7.90 -6.00
C HIS A 322 12.40 -8.02 -4.61
N TRP A 323 13.72 -8.04 -4.54
CA TRP A 323 14.46 -8.09 -3.27
C TRP A 323 14.79 -6.69 -2.78
N TYR A 324 14.50 -6.39 -1.51
CA TYR A 324 14.60 -5.02 -0.99
C TYR A 324 15.98 -4.66 -0.46
N GLY A 325 16.90 -5.63 -0.29
CA GLY A 325 18.23 -5.41 0.26
C GLY A 325 18.22 -5.00 1.74
N LYS A 326 17.20 -5.43 2.47
CA LYS A 326 17.05 -5.20 3.92
C LYS A 326 17.66 -6.37 4.70
N GLU A 327 18.13 -6.06 5.90
CA GLU A 327 18.49 -7.10 6.86
C GLU A 327 17.30 -8.02 7.15
N VAL A 328 17.51 -9.31 7.13
CA VAL A 328 16.49 -10.32 7.40
C VAL A 328 16.23 -10.39 8.92
N ARG A 329 14.98 -10.23 9.29
CA ARG A 329 14.48 -10.36 10.68
C ARG A 329 13.08 -10.93 10.66
N ALA A 330 12.70 -11.65 11.69
CA ALA A 330 11.35 -12.19 11.84
C ALA A 330 10.28 -11.09 11.68
N GLY A 331 9.26 -11.37 10.88
CA GLY A 331 8.16 -10.43 10.59
C GLY A 331 8.51 -9.27 9.67
N ARG A 332 9.76 -9.15 9.17
CA ARG A 332 10.16 -8.07 8.26
C ARG A 332 9.97 -8.47 6.81
N LYS A 333 9.25 -7.62 6.06
CA LYS A 333 9.15 -7.75 4.59
C LYS A 333 10.52 -7.44 3.97
N VAL A 334 11.14 -8.43 3.33
CA VAL A 334 12.48 -8.35 2.72
C VAL A 334 12.45 -8.40 1.21
N GLY A 335 11.30 -8.75 0.63
CA GLY A 335 11.07 -8.82 -0.81
C GLY A 335 9.65 -9.26 -1.13
N HIS A 336 9.38 -9.44 -2.40
CA HIS A 336 8.20 -10.15 -2.89
C HIS A 336 8.50 -10.83 -4.23
N ILE A 337 7.70 -11.82 -4.56
CA ILE A 337 7.71 -12.50 -5.86
C ILE A 337 6.32 -12.31 -6.47
N ASN A 338 6.28 -11.80 -7.68
CA ASN A 338 5.09 -11.78 -8.52
C ASN A 338 5.13 -12.96 -9.48
N LEU A 339 4.00 -13.66 -9.63
CA LEU A 339 3.79 -14.69 -10.63
C LEU A 339 2.57 -14.33 -11.45
N THR A 340 2.61 -14.54 -12.76
CA THR A 340 1.46 -14.31 -13.65
C THR A 340 1.45 -15.34 -14.77
N HIS A 341 0.25 -15.84 -15.12
CA HIS A 341 0.10 -16.76 -16.25
C HIS A 341 -1.36 -16.77 -16.74
N PRO A 342 -1.63 -16.80 -18.07
CA PRO A 342 -3.00 -16.86 -18.59
C PRO A 342 -3.80 -18.11 -18.16
N SER A 343 -3.12 -19.23 -17.93
CA SER A 343 -3.72 -20.47 -17.45
C SER A 343 -3.58 -20.60 -15.93
N ASN A 344 -4.69 -20.72 -15.22
CA ASN A 344 -4.71 -20.99 -13.77
C ASN A 344 -3.96 -22.28 -13.42
N THR A 345 -4.14 -23.35 -14.20
CA THR A 345 -3.44 -24.62 -13.98
C THR A 345 -1.93 -24.44 -14.02
N GLN A 346 -1.42 -23.63 -14.96
CA GLN A 346 -0.01 -23.33 -15.04
C GLN A 346 0.45 -22.42 -13.89
N LEU A 347 -0.35 -21.42 -13.54
CA LEU A 347 -0.03 -20.54 -12.40
C LEU A 347 0.04 -21.34 -11.08
N ILE A 348 -0.87 -22.31 -10.88
CA ILE A 348 -0.80 -23.24 -9.75
C ILE A 348 0.48 -24.08 -9.81
N ALA A 349 0.88 -24.60 -10.99
CA ALA A 349 2.11 -25.35 -11.14
C ALA A 349 3.37 -24.52 -10.81
N LEU A 350 3.36 -23.22 -11.14
CA LEU A 350 4.44 -22.30 -10.78
C LEU A 350 4.51 -22.07 -9.25
N LEU A 351 3.37 -21.94 -8.58
CA LEU A 351 3.32 -21.86 -7.12
C LEU A 351 3.86 -23.15 -6.47
N GLU A 352 3.54 -24.31 -7.04
CA GLU A 352 4.08 -25.60 -6.56
C GLU A 352 5.60 -25.73 -6.80
N GLN A 353 6.13 -25.17 -7.89
CA GLN A 353 7.59 -25.08 -8.11
C GLN A 353 8.27 -24.15 -7.09
N LEU A 354 7.59 -23.09 -6.65
CA LEU A 354 8.11 -22.18 -5.64
C LEU A 354 8.10 -22.81 -4.24
N ARG A 355 7.16 -23.71 -3.96
CA ARG A 355 6.90 -24.34 -2.65
C ARG A 355 8.13 -24.86 -1.92
N PRO A 356 9.01 -25.72 -2.51
CA PRO A 356 10.17 -26.29 -1.81
C PRO A 356 11.24 -25.26 -1.45
N HIS A 357 11.13 -24.05 -1.97
CA HIS A 357 12.08 -22.95 -1.74
C HIS A 357 11.56 -21.91 -0.75
N LEU A 358 10.40 -22.18 -0.13
CA LEU A 358 9.78 -21.36 0.93
C LEU A 358 9.76 -22.14 2.25
N THR A 359 9.87 -21.42 3.35
CA THR A 359 9.82 -22.01 4.69
C THR A 359 8.39 -22.45 5.08
N GLU A 360 8.27 -23.23 6.15
CA GLU A 360 7.00 -23.85 6.57
C GLU A 360 5.89 -22.82 6.82
N ASP A 361 6.21 -21.65 7.33
CA ASP A 361 5.25 -20.58 7.61
C ASP A 361 4.60 -19.96 6.35
N PHE A 362 5.09 -20.29 5.14
CA PHE A 362 4.48 -19.90 3.88
C PHE A 362 3.44 -20.91 3.37
N GLN A 363 3.49 -22.16 3.83
CA GLN A 363 2.75 -23.26 3.20
C GLN A 363 1.23 -23.08 3.27
N SER A 364 0.70 -22.65 4.42
CA SER A 364 -0.74 -22.41 4.56
C SER A 364 -1.26 -21.32 3.64
N GLY A 365 -0.49 -20.24 3.48
CA GLY A 365 -0.83 -19.15 2.56
C GLY A 365 -0.71 -19.55 1.10
N LEU A 366 0.27 -20.39 0.76
CA LEU A 366 0.42 -20.93 -0.58
C LEU A 366 -0.79 -21.81 -0.95
N ASN A 367 -1.25 -22.66 -0.02
CA ASN A 367 -2.47 -23.45 -0.22
C ASN A 367 -3.69 -22.55 -0.44
N TRP A 368 -3.83 -21.49 0.37
CA TRP A 368 -4.89 -20.50 0.19
C TRP A 368 -4.86 -19.84 -1.20
N ALA A 369 -3.66 -19.43 -1.68
CA ALA A 369 -3.52 -18.82 -3.00
C ALA A 369 -3.89 -19.81 -4.11
N ILE A 370 -3.51 -21.08 -3.99
CA ILE A 370 -3.88 -22.15 -4.93
C ILE A 370 -5.39 -22.37 -4.94
N GLU A 371 -6.06 -22.39 -3.78
CA GLU A 371 -7.52 -22.52 -3.71
C GLU A 371 -8.24 -21.34 -4.39
N LYS A 372 -7.67 -20.13 -4.31
CA LYS A 372 -8.23 -18.96 -5.00
C LYS A 372 -8.08 -19.01 -6.53
N LEU A 373 -7.26 -19.88 -7.06
CA LEU A 373 -7.05 -20.06 -8.51
C LEU A 373 -7.81 -21.26 -9.09
N LYS A 374 -8.41 -22.11 -8.26
CA LYS A 374 -9.29 -23.22 -8.68
C LYS A 374 -10.71 -22.73 -8.98
#